data_8915c026220034c37f39bf2663dd1f94
#
_entry.id   8915c026220034c37f39bf2663dd1f94
#
_cell.length_a   1.000
_cell.length_b   1.000
_cell.length_c   1.000
_cell.angle_alpha   90.00
_cell.angle_beta   90.00
_cell.angle_gamma   90.00
#
_symmetry.space_group_name_H-M   'P 1'
#
loop_
_entity.id
_entity.type
_entity.pdbx_description
1 polymer ?
#
loop_
_entity_poly.entity_id
_entity_poly.type
_entity_poly.pdbx_seq_one_letter_code
_entity_poly.pdbx_strand_id
1 'polypeptide(L)'
;MNKYIKHNPIVIILAMILALPSAAFCQVDSLSRPADKSSGKEKLSPDIHSLYTGIGAGSNLIYLGTSISGNKPFYSASATYGYRNSLFVSASASHLNETTPYLAFYNLAMNYSHTFNSWFDISSDIAGYRASEPLQDSLFSDFAYLNLTTGIDWRLLYTRISFSGIISGESGFYLQVSNSRYFETPEFFKGKALIYFNPDIDILFGNLISIENASGSNKYGNAPPFSHARIKQANSSETVTEKFGLMDFQFSIPVTFSYGRFSLEAEASYLLPVYSDPYYPDPEGFTFYLNALFKIF
;
A
#
# COMPACT_ATOMS: atom_id res chain seq x y z
N MET A 1 46.38 9.29 10.44
CA MET A 1 45.88 8.58 11.64
C MET A 1 44.36 8.45 11.46
N ASN A 2 43.89 7.42 10.75
CA ASN A 2 42.46 7.17 10.48
C ASN A 2 41.89 6.31 11.59
N LYS A 3 41.05 6.88 12.45
CA LYS A 3 40.24 6.11 13.39
C LYS A 3 39.02 5.49 12.64
N TYR A 4 39.10 4.21 12.35
CA TYR A 4 37.91 3.43 11.98
C TYR A 4 36.99 3.32 13.19
N ILE A 5 35.84 3.98 13.13
CA ILE A 5 34.76 3.76 14.09
C ILE A 5 34.15 2.39 13.75
N LYS A 6 34.47 1.39 14.54
CA LYS A 6 33.79 0.08 14.49
C LYS A 6 32.36 0.28 14.99
N HIS A 7 31.43 0.46 14.08
CA HIS A 7 30.01 0.39 14.41
C HIS A 7 29.67 -1.06 14.80
N ASN A 8 29.22 -1.23 16.04
CA ASN A 8 28.82 -2.51 16.57
C ASN A 8 27.50 -2.93 15.89
N PRO A 9 27.46 -4.03 15.12
CA PRO A 9 26.27 -4.43 14.35
C PRO A 9 25.05 -4.69 15.26
N ILE A 10 25.26 -5.00 16.52
CA ILE A 10 24.20 -5.22 17.51
C ILE A 10 23.43 -3.92 17.82
N VAL A 11 24.12 -2.76 17.84
CA VAL A 11 23.47 -1.47 18.11
C VAL A 11 22.58 -1.04 16.93
N ILE A 12 22.99 -1.37 15.71
CA ILE A 12 22.19 -1.08 14.50
C ILE A 12 20.94 -1.97 14.47
N ILE A 13 21.07 -3.25 14.83
CA ILE A 13 19.93 -4.19 14.93
C ILE A 13 18.97 -3.77 16.05
N LEU A 14 19.48 -3.30 17.19
CA LEU A 14 18.65 -2.86 18.31
C LEU A 14 17.92 -1.53 17.99
N ALA A 15 18.54 -0.63 17.24
CA ALA A 15 17.89 0.60 16.76
C ALA A 15 16.80 0.32 15.72
N MET A 16 16.96 -0.73 14.89
CA MET A 16 15.93 -1.18 13.95
C MET A 16 14.72 -1.84 14.64
N ILE A 17 14.92 -2.52 15.79
CA ILE A 17 13.82 -3.15 16.55
C ILE A 17 12.94 -2.11 17.27
N LEU A 18 13.48 -0.92 17.57
CA LEU A 18 12.75 0.15 18.27
C LEU A 18 12.00 1.11 17.33
N ALA A 19 12.17 0.99 16.01
CA ALA A 19 11.52 1.83 15.01
C ALA A 19 10.44 1.04 14.24
N LEU A 20 9.63 0.23 14.92
CA LEU A 20 8.50 -0.41 14.25
C LEU A 20 7.32 0.54 14.29
N PRO A 21 6.74 0.78 13.17
CA PRO A 21 5.37 0.41 12.81
C PRO A 21 4.79 0.76 11.46
N SER A 22 4.00 0.10 10.82
CA SER A 22 2.71 0.23 10.19
C SER A 22 2.36 0.25 8.74
N ALA A 23 1.14 0.02 8.46
CA ALA A 23 0.56 -0.60 7.30
C ALA A 23 0.07 0.40 6.26
N ALA A 24 0.68 0.39 5.10
CA ALA A 24 -0.06 0.60 3.87
C ALA A 24 -0.44 -0.75 3.29
N PHE A 25 -1.58 -0.85 2.63
CA PHE A 25 -1.90 -2.01 1.80
C PHE A 25 -0.67 -2.29 0.95
N CYS A 26 -0.13 -3.47 1.08
CA CYS A 26 0.87 -3.97 0.18
C CYS A 26 0.25 -3.95 -1.22
N GLN A 27 0.32 -2.81 -1.89
CA GLN A 27 0.31 -2.80 -3.32
C GLN A 27 1.44 -3.75 -3.71
N VAL A 28 1.17 -4.63 -4.65
CA VAL A 28 2.15 -5.54 -5.26
C VAL A 28 3.39 -4.78 -5.79
N ASP A 29 3.39 -3.47 -5.70
CA ASP A 29 4.49 -2.56 -6.01
C ASP A 29 5.81 -2.87 -5.30
N SER A 30 5.79 -3.51 -4.13
CA SER A 30 7.03 -3.97 -3.48
C SER A 30 7.73 -5.11 -4.25
N LEU A 31 7.02 -5.79 -5.16
CA LEU A 31 7.58 -6.82 -6.04
C LEU A 31 8.03 -6.26 -7.39
N SER A 32 7.56 -5.08 -7.79
CA SER A 32 8.05 -4.38 -8.96
C SER A 32 9.32 -3.60 -8.60
N ARG A 33 10.44 -4.30 -8.50
CA ARG A 33 11.77 -3.70 -8.46
C ARG A 33 11.88 -2.70 -9.61
N PRO A 34 12.29 -1.43 -9.38
CA PRO A 34 12.71 -0.59 -10.49
C PRO A 34 13.74 -1.38 -11.28
N ALA A 35 13.59 -1.44 -12.60
CA ALA A 35 14.40 -2.26 -13.48
C ALA A 35 15.89 -2.16 -13.10
N ASP A 36 16.42 -3.29 -12.75
CA ASP A 36 17.75 -3.58 -12.23
C ASP A 36 18.86 -2.72 -12.86
N LYS A 37 19.31 -1.68 -12.15
CA LYS A 37 20.56 -0.98 -12.43
C LYS A 37 21.70 -1.49 -11.55
N SER A 38 21.56 -2.67 -10.94
CA SER A 38 22.63 -3.32 -10.22
C SER A 38 23.75 -3.69 -11.21
N SER A 39 24.85 -2.99 -11.03
CA SER A 39 26.15 -3.23 -11.66
C SER A 39 26.54 -4.70 -11.67
N GLY A 40 26.63 -5.25 -12.90
CA GLY A 40 27.43 -6.38 -13.31
C GLY A 40 27.83 -7.44 -12.30
N LYS A 41 27.19 -8.58 -12.37
CA LYS A 41 27.72 -9.95 -12.43
C LYS A 41 26.64 -10.95 -11.99
N GLU A 42 26.42 -11.85 -12.87
CA GLU A 42 25.47 -12.97 -12.93
C GLU A 42 24.16 -12.62 -13.63
N LYS A 43 24.15 -12.88 -14.93
CA LYS A 43 22.94 -13.20 -15.67
C LYS A 43 22.41 -14.54 -15.15
N LEU A 44 21.78 -14.54 -13.98
CA LEU A 44 20.76 -15.53 -13.73
C LEU A 44 19.69 -15.30 -14.80
N SER A 45 19.40 -16.30 -15.61
CA SER A 45 18.23 -16.28 -16.47
C SER A 45 17.05 -15.93 -15.55
N PRO A 46 16.25 -14.90 -15.85
CA PRO A 46 15.13 -14.55 -14.99
C PRO A 46 14.26 -15.80 -14.84
N ASP A 47 13.95 -16.16 -13.60
CA ASP A 47 13.06 -17.29 -13.33
C ASP A 47 11.78 -17.03 -14.10
N ILE A 48 11.44 -17.94 -15.02
CA ILE A 48 10.22 -17.79 -15.83
C ILE A 48 8.99 -17.83 -14.93
N HIS A 49 9.08 -18.59 -13.86
CA HIS A 49 8.03 -18.78 -12.88
C HIS A 49 8.57 -18.53 -11.47
N SER A 50 7.80 -17.88 -10.66
CA SER A 50 8.12 -17.65 -9.25
C SER A 50 6.86 -17.77 -8.39
N LEU A 51 7.02 -18.28 -7.18
CA LEU A 51 5.95 -18.35 -6.18
C LEU A 51 6.46 -17.79 -4.87
N TYR A 52 5.72 -16.83 -4.35
CA TYR A 52 5.99 -16.19 -3.07
C TYR A 52 4.84 -16.46 -2.11
N THR A 53 5.16 -16.61 -0.85
CA THR A 53 4.17 -16.58 0.24
C THR A 53 4.57 -15.50 1.23
N GLY A 54 3.60 -14.85 1.84
CA GLY A 54 3.82 -13.76 2.76
C GLY A 54 2.87 -13.77 3.94
N ILE A 55 3.35 -13.21 5.04
CA ILE A 55 2.54 -12.85 6.20
C ILE A 55 2.82 -11.40 6.54
N GLY A 56 1.79 -10.68 6.91
CA GLY A 56 1.87 -9.26 7.24
C GLY A 56 1.13 -8.94 8.55
N ALA A 57 1.54 -7.86 9.18
CA ALA A 57 0.86 -7.29 10.32
C ALA A 57 0.99 -5.76 10.28
N GLY A 58 -0.01 -5.06 10.74
CA GLY A 58 0.03 -3.61 10.80
C GLY A 58 -0.84 -3.01 11.89
N SER A 59 -0.61 -1.74 12.21
CA SER A 59 -1.36 -1.03 13.26
C SER A 59 -2.71 -0.54 12.77
N ASN A 60 -2.83 -0.31 11.47
CA ASN A 60 -4.04 0.23 10.84
C ASN A 60 -4.08 -0.19 9.37
N LEU A 61 -5.23 -0.67 8.92
CA LEU A 61 -5.48 -1.00 7.53
C LEU A 61 -6.12 0.20 6.84
N ILE A 62 -5.32 0.93 6.08
CA ILE A 62 -5.78 2.11 5.34
C ILE A 62 -5.95 1.75 3.87
N TYR A 63 -7.04 2.19 3.28
CA TYR A 63 -7.32 2.03 1.86
C TYR A 63 -7.89 3.31 1.28
N LEU A 64 -7.19 3.87 0.29
CA LEU A 64 -7.56 5.13 -0.37
C LEU A 64 -7.95 6.24 0.63
N GLY A 65 -7.06 6.47 1.61
CA GLY A 65 -7.24 7.52 2.62
C GLY A 65 -8.26 7.22 3.72
N THR A 66 -8.77 5.98 3.80
CA THR A 66 -9.76 5.59 4.82
C THR A 66 -9.27 4.40 5.65
N SER A 67 -9.41 4.48 6.97
CA SER A 67 -9.12 3.37 7.87
C SER A 67 -10.20 2.31 7.80
N ILE A 68 -9.89 1.14 7.19
CA ILE A 68 -10.80 -0.01 7.13
C ILE A 68 -10.83 -0.75 8.46
N SER A 69 -9.70 -0.83 9.15
CA SER A 69 -9.62 -1.51 10.45
C SER A 69 -10.08 -0.66 11.63
N GLY A 70 -10.54 0.59 11.40
CA GLY A 70 -10.95 1.50 12.45
C GLY A 70 -9.81 1.88 13.40
N ASN A 71 -8.61 2.13 12.86
CA ASN A 71 -7.36 2.40 13.59
C ASN A 71 -6.92 1.23 14.52
N LYS A 72 -7.32 -0.01 14.18
CA LYS A 72 -6.96 -1.21 14.93
C LYS A 72 -5.95 -2.05 14.15
N PRO A 73 -5.13 -2.85 14.87
CA PRO A 73 -4.19 -3.76 14.22
C PRO A 73 -4.88 -4.78 13.34
N PHE A 74 -4.17 -5.23 12.30
CA PHE A 74 -4.59 -6.30 11.42
C PHE A 74 -3.45 -7.27 11.12
N TYR A 75 -3.80 -8.44 10.62
CA TYR A 75 -2.87 -9.47 10.16
C TYR A 75 -3.30 -9.93 8.78
N SER A 76 -2.33 -10.28 7.95
CA SER A 76 -2.61 -10.77 6.60
C SER A 76 -1.74 -11.96 6.25
N ALA A 77 -2.22 -12.76 5.30
CA ALA A 77 -1.46 -13.81 4.64
C ALA A 77 -1.69 -13.72 3.15
N SER A 78 -0.65 -13.98 2.35
CA SER A 78 -0.70 -13.87 0.90
C SER A 78 0.06 -14.98 0.20
N ALA A 79 -0.35 -15.26 -1.05
CA ALA A 79 0.39 -16.07 -2.01
C ALA A 79 0.40 -15.34 -3.34
N THR A 80 1.57 -15.24 -3.97
CA THR A 80 1.76 -14.53 -5.23
C THR A 80 2.54 -15.39 -6.22
N TYR A 81 1.95 -15.66 -7.36
CA TYR A 81 2.59 -16.31 -8.48
C TYR A 81 3.05 -15.27 -9.50
N GLY A 82 4.31 -15.33 -9.90
CA GLY A 82 4.92 -14.46 -10.89
C GLY A 82 5.28 -15.22 -12.18
N TYR A 83 5.06 -14.57 -13.32
CA TYR A 83 5.46 -15.04 -14.63
C TYR A 83 6.33 -13.99 -15.32
N ARG A 84 7.57 -14.37 -15.66
CA ARG A 84 8.58 -13.52 -16.35
C ARG A 84 8.85 -12.17 -15.66
N ASN A 85 8.65 -12.07 -14.35
CA ASN A 85 8.76 -10.83 -13.57
C ASN A 85 7.93 -9.65 -14.12
N SER A 86 6.93 -9.92 -14.93
CA SER A 86 6.06 -8.90 -15.53
C SER A 86 4.60 -9.10 -15.19
N LEU A 87 4.16 -10.35 -15.01
CA LEU A 87 2.79 -10.67 -14.63
C LEU A 87 2.79 -11.34 -13.27
N PHE A 88 1.99 -10.82 -12.35
CA PHE A 88 1.80 -11.37 -11.02
C PHE A 88 0.32 -11.60 -10.75
N VAL A 89 0.01 -12.74 -10.15
CA VAL A 89 -1.33 -13.05 -9.65
C VAL A 89 -1.22 -13.35 -8.17
N SER A 90 -1.96 -12.64 -7.36
CA SER A 90 -1.90 -12.74 -5.91
C SER A 90 -3.28 -13.00 -5.31
N ALA A 91 -3.30 -13.80 -4.25
CA ALA A 91 -4.45 -13.95 -3.38
C ALA A 91 -4.03 -13.61 -1.96
N SER A 92 -4.85 -12.87 -1.24
CA SER A 92 -4.61 -12.58 0.17
C SER A 92 -5.88 -12.65 1.00
N ALA A 93 -5.68 -12.84 2.30
CA ALA A 93 -6.73 -12.81 3.30
C ALA A 93 -6.24 -12.01 4.51
N SER A 94 -7.12 -11.22 5.10
CA SER A 94 -6.81 -10.37 6.25
C SER A 94 -7.79 -10.62 7.39
N HIS A 95 -7.21 -10.63 8.61
CA HIS A 95 -7.94 -10.57 9.87
C HIS A 95 -7.88 -9.14 10.41
N LEU A 96 -9.02 -8.57 10.71
CA LEU A 96 -9.12 -7.29 11.43
C LEU A 96 -9.37 -7.59 12.90
N ASN A 97 -8.60 -6.95 13.79
CA ASN A 97 -8.75 -7.17 15.21
C ASN A 97 -10.17 -6.83 15.71
N GLU A 98 -10.68 -7.63 16.63
CA GLU A 98 -12.04 -7.49 17.18
C GLU A 98 -13.19 -7.68 16.16
N THR A 99 -12.93 -8.29 15.00
CA THR A 99 -13.98 -8.62 14.03
C THR A 99 -14.27 -10.12 14.00
N THR A 100 -15.51 -10.47 13.72
CA THR A 100 -15.97 -11.84 13.44
C THR A 100 -16.65 -11.86 12.10
N PRO A 101 -16.41 -12.86 11.21
CA PRO A 101 -15.53 -14.03 11.40
C PRO A 101 -14.03 -13.67 11.39
N TYR A 102 -13.16 -14.61 11.79
CA TYR A 102 -11.72 -14.41 11.86
C TYR A 102 -11.11 -13.87 10.56
N LEU A 103 -11.53 -14.38 9.42
CA LEU A 103 -11.14 -13.83 8.12
C LEU A 103 -12.18 -12.78 7.70
N ALA A 104 -11.79 -11.53 7.81
CA ALA A 104 -12.67 -10.40 7.57
C ALA A 104 -12.69 -9.94 6.12
N PHE A 105 -11.58 -10.15 5.39
CA PHE A 105 -11.36 -9.54 4.09
C PHE A 105 -10.49 -10.42 3.19
N TYR A 106 -10.88 -10.57 1.92
CA TYR A 106 -10.16 -11.35 0.92
C TYR A 106 -9.95 -10.53 -0.33
N ASN A 107 -8.83 -10.75 -1.00
CA ASN A 107 -8.65 -10.22 -2.35
C ASN A 107 -8.00 -11.23 -3.29
N LEU A 108 -8.32 -11.07 -4.57
CA LEU A 108 -7.60 -11.67 -5.70
C LEU A 108 -7.19 -10.54 -6.62
N ALA A 109 -5.90 -10.46 -6.93
CA ALA A 109 -5.35 -9.40 -7.75
C ALA A 109 -4.47 -9.94 -8.88
N MET A 110 -4.39 -9.20 -9.96
CA MET A 110 -3.48 -9.42 -11.07
C MET A 110 -2.78 -8.10 -11.39
N ASN A 111 -1.46 -8.13 -11.41
CA ASN A 111 -0.63 -7.00 -11.80
C ASN A 111 0.15 -7.35 -13.06
N TYR A 112 0.23 -6.42 -13.98
CA TYR A 112 1.12 -6.48 -15.14
C TYR A 112 1.99 -5.23 -15.17
N SER A 113 3.31 -5.41 -15.33
CA SER A 113 4.26 -4.31 -15.45
C SER A 113 5.13 -4.45 -16.69
N HIS A 114 5.45 -3.32 -17.32
CA HIS A 114 6.33 -3.25 -18.47
C HIS A 114 7.24 -2.03 -18.41
N THR A 115 8.55 -2.28 -18.49
CA THR A 115 9.56 -1.22 -18.57
C THR A 115 9.95 -1.00 -20.03
N PHE A 116 9.65 0.16 -20.58
CA PHE A 116 9.98 0.52 -21.97
C PHE A 116 11.45 0.88 -22.12
N ASN A 117 11.99 1.58 -21.14
CA ASN A 117 13.37 2.03 -21.14
C ASN A 117 13.84 2.36 -19.72
N SER A 118 15.05 2.91 -19.56
CA SER A 118 15.64 3.18 -18.25
C SER A 118 14.99 4.33 -17.46
N TRP A 119 14.04 5.03 -18.02
CA TRP A 119 13.41 6.17 -17.38
C TRP A 119 11.87 6.15 -17.43
N PHE A 120 11.25 5.15 -18.12
CA PHE A 120 9.80 5.08 -18.27
C PHE A 120 9.29 3.64 -18.17
N ASP A 121 8.29 3.44 -17.35
CA ASP A 121 7.57 2.18 -17.20
C ASP A 121 6.06 2.42 -17.00
N ILE A 122 5.30 1.35 -17.18
CA ILE A 122 3.86 1.30 -16.97
C ILE A 122 3.52 0.05 -16.19
N SER A 123 2.58 0.14 -15.27
CA SER A 123 1.93 -1.02 -14.66
C SER A 123 0.42 -0.87 -14.64
N SER A 124 -0.27 -2.00 -14.59
CA SER A 124 -1.72 -2.06 -14.46
C SER A 124 -2.12 -3.13 -13.47
N ASP A 125 -3.10 -2.83 -12.65
CA ASP A 125 -3.61 -3.71 -11.61
C ASP A 125 -5.12 -3.90 -11.77
N ILE A 126 -5.55 -5.13 -11.58
CA ILE A 126 -6.97 -5.49 -11.47
C ILE A 126 -7.10 -6.30 -10.20
N ALA A 127 -8.02 -5.93 -9.32
CA ALA A 127 -8.27 -6.67 -8.09
C ALA A 127 -9.77 -6.78 -7.80
N GLY A 128 -10.17 -7.93 -7.28
CA GLY A 128 -11.48 -8.14 -6.70
C GLY A 128 -11.36 -8.26 -5.18
N TYR A 129 -12.16 -7.52 -4.46
CA TYR A 129 -12.18 -7.48 -3.01
C TYR A 129 -13.52 -7.99 -2.49
N ARG A 130 -13.47 -8.84 -1.49
CA ARG A 130 -14.64 -9.38 -0.83
C ARG A 130 -14.53 -9.22 0.68
N ALA A 131 -15.53 -8.60 1.27
CA ALA A 131 -15.69 -8.46 2.71
C ALA A 131 -16.57 -9.59 3.28
N SER A 132 -16.37 -9.95 4.54
CA SER A 132 -17.29 -10.80 5.27
C SER A 132 -18.62 -10.09 5.51
N GLU A 133 -19.72 -10.83 5.65
CA GLU A 133 -21.08 -10.25 5.86
C GLU A 133 -21.15 -9.15 6.93
N PRO A 134 -20.54 -9.32 8.13
CA PRO A 134 -20.59 -8.26 9.14
C PRO A 134 -19.90 -6.95 8.74
N LEU A 135 -18.89 -7.02 7.87
CA LEU A 135 -18.21 -5.83 7.34
C LEU A 135 -19.01 -5.19 6.21
N GLN A 136 -19.69 -5.98 5.38
CA GLN A 136 -20.53 -5.47 4.30
C GLN A 136 -21.67 -4.59 4.83
N ASP A 137 -22.22 -4.95 5.97
CA ASP A 137 -23.31 -4.17 6.60
C ASP A 137 -22.82 -2.90 7.29
N SER A 138 -21.55 -2.84 7.68
CA SER A 138 -21.04 -1.76 8.55
C SER A 138 -20.05 -0.82 7.90
N LEU A 139 -19.17 -1.30 7.02
CA LEU A 139 -18.03 -0.53 6.53
C LEU A 139 -17.96 -0.42 5.00
N PHE A 140 -18.02 -1.52 4.25
CA PHE A 140 -17.91 -1.49 2.79
C PHE A 140 -18.46 -2.76 2.13
N SER A 141 -18.92 -2.63 0.89
CA SER A 141 -19.37 -3.71 0.04
C SER A 141 -18.20 -4.37 -0.71
N ASP A 142 -18.48 -5.52 -1.32
CA ASP A 142 -17.58 -6.11 -2.31
C ASP A 142 -17.34 -5.11 -3.46
N PHE A 143 -16.10 -5.02 -3.93
CA PHE A 143 -15.75 -4.12 -5.03
C PHE A 143 -14.65 -4.69 -5.91
N ALA A 144 -14.59 -4.20 -7.15
CA ALA A 144 -13.46 -4.37 -8.04
C ALA A 144 -12.63 -3.07 -8.10
N TYR A 145 -11.33 -3.24 -8.20
CA TYR A 145 -10.36 -2.15 -8.31
C TYR A 145 -9.58 -2.29 -9.60
N LEU A 146 -9.44 -1.18 -10.29
CA LEU A 146 -8.62 -1.06 -11.50
C LEU A 146 -7.61 0.06 -11.26
N ASN A 147 -6.37 -0.16 -11.64
CA ASN A 147 -5.32 0.84 -11.55
C ASN A 147 -4.44 0.83 -12.79
N LEU A 148 -4.04 2.01 -13.22
CA LEU A 148 -3.04 2.25 -14.26
C LEU A 148 -2.01 3.21 -13.70
N THR A 149 -0.77 2.76 -13.58
CA THR A 149 0.35 3.56 -13.09
C THR A 149 1.36 3.82 -14.20
N THR A 150 1.84 5.03 -14.29
CA THR A 150 2.99 5.41 -15.11
C THR A 150 4.13 5.82 -14.20
N GLY A 151 5.33 5.31 -14.46
CA GLY A 151 6.56 5.62 -13.72
C GLY A 151 7.57 6.39 -14.57
N ILE A 152 8.16 7.44 -14.01
CA ILE A 152 9.17 8.28 -14.64
C ILE A 152 10.37 8.44 -13.72
N ASP A 153 11.53 7.92 -14.12
CA ASP A 153 12.81 8.06 -13.41
C ASP A 153 13.55 9.31 -13.91
N TRP A 154 13.54 10.38 -13.12
CA TRP A 154 14.29 11.61 -13.36
C TRP A 154 15.76 11.51 -12.97
N ARG A 155 16.25 10.31 -12.59
CA ARG A 155 17.57 10.01 -11.99
C ARG A 155 17.73 10.54 -10.56
N LEU A 156 17.10 11.64 -10.20
CA LEU A 156 17.13 12.21 -8.85
C LEU A 156 15.96 11.70 -8.02
N LEU A 157 14.79 11.62 -8.63
CA LEU A 157 13.54 11.12 -8.06
C LEU A 157 12.86 10.18 -9.06
N TYR A 158 12.08 9.25 -8.54
CA TYR A 158 11.17 8.43 -9.32
C TYR A 158 9.74 8.89 -9.01
N THR A 159 9.03 9.36 -10.03
CA THR A 159 7.65 9.83 -9.92
C THR A 159 6.71 8.78 -10.50
N ARG A 160 5.70 8.39 -9.74
CA ARG A 160 4.59 7.56 -10.20
C ARG A 160 3.31 8.40 -10.24
N ILE A 161 2.53 8.21 -11.28
CA ILE A 161 1.19 8.77 -11.42
C ILE A 161 0.24 7.60 -11.63
N SER A 162 -0.67 7.40 -10.69
CA SER A 162 -1.60 6.27 -10.66
C SER A 162 -3.03 6.78 -10.82
N PHE A 163 -3.73 6.24 -11.80
CA PHE A 163 -5.16 6.45 -12.02
C PHE A 163 -5.91 5.21 -11.60
N SER A 164 -6.77 5.33 -10.60
CA SER A 164 -7.48 4.20 -10.04
C SER A 164 -8.98 4.38 -10.15
N GLY A 165 -9.67 3.27 -10.36
CA GLY A 165 -11.12 3.20 -10.37
C GLY A 165 -11.62 2.10 -9.44
N ILE A 166 -12.64 2.41 -8.66
CA ILE A 166 -13.41 1.44 -7.89
C ILE A 166 -14.74 1.22 -8.56
N ILE A 167 -15.10 -0.04 -8.78
CA ILE A 167 -16.38 -0.47 -9.31
C ILE A 167 -17.07 -1.28 -8.21
N SER A 168 -18.10 -0.70 -7.65
CA SER A 168 -19.00 -1.32 -6.67
C SER A 168 -20.45 -0.95 -7.03
N GLY A 169 -21.36 -0.93 -6.07
CA GLY A 169 -22.68 -0.32 -6.27
C GLY A 169 -22.61 1.16 -6.67
N GLU A 170 -21.52 1.84 -6.34
CA GLU A 170 -21.17 3.19 -6.77
C GLU A 170 -19.71 3.18 -7.24
N SER A 171 -19.39 4.03 -8.24
CA SER A 171 -18.06 4.11 -8.82
C SER A 171 -17.28 5.28 -8.22
N GLY A 172 -15.97 5.12 -8.01
CA GLY A 172 -15.08 6.16 -7.53
C GLY A 172 -13.80 6.23 -8.36
N PHE A 173 -13.27 7.43 -8.54
CA PHE A 173 -12.00 7.68 -9.22
C PHE A 173 -11.00 8.29 -8.26
N TYR A 174 -9.74 7.85 -8.39
CA TYR A 174 -8.64 8.34 -7.60
C TYR A 174 -7.45 8.64 -8.49
N LEU A 175 -6.69 9.65 -8.12
CA LEU A 175 -5.42 10.00 -8.71
C LEU A 175 -4.39 10.08 -7.57
N GLN A 176 -3.34 9.28 -7.66
CA GLN A 176 -2.23 9.34 -6.72
C GLN A 176 -0.97 9.78 -7.44
N VAL A 177 -0.23 10.70 -6.84
CA VAL A 177 1.08 11.13 -7.29
C VAL A 177 2.09 10.79 -6.20
N SER A 178 3.02 9.89 -6.51
CA SER A 178 4.06 9.43 -5.60
C SER A 178 5.42 9.91 -6.08
N ASN A 179 6.25 10.41 -5.17
CA ASN A 179 7.65 10.72 -5.45
C ASN A 179 8.53 9.97 -4.46
N SER A 180 9.45 9.17 -4.98
CA SER A 180 10.31 8.33 -4.17
C SER A 180 11.78 8.41 -4.57
N ARG A 181 12.65 7.92 -3.69
CA ARG A 181 14.06 7.76 -3.95
C ARG A 181 14.57 6.45 -3.39
N TYR A 182 15.08 5.60 -4.27
CA TYR A 182 15.66 4.32 -3.91
C TYR A 182 17.09 4.46 -3.41
N PHE A 183 17.39 3.80 -2.29
CA PHE A 183 18.73 3.67 -1.71
C PHE A 183 18.97 2.22 -1.33
N GLU A 184 20.19 1.74 -1.56
CA GLU A 184 20.58 0.38 -1.18
C GLU A 184 21.95 0.37 -0.52
N THR A 185 22.17 -0.59 0.37
CA THR A 185 23.50 -0.85 0.94
C THR A 185 24.31 -1.70 -0.02
N PRO A 186 25.65 -1.69 0.08
CA PRO A 186 26.43 -2.75 -0.51
C PRO A 186 25.99 -4.13 0.01
N GLU A 187 26.05 -5.13 -0.83
CA GLU A 187 25.77 -6.51 -0.44
C GLU A 187 26.68 -6.96 0.70
N PHE A 188 26.12 -7.66 1.68
CA PHE A 188 26.85 -8.22 2.81
C PHE A 188 26.52 -9.71 2.99
N PHE A 189 27.13 -10.40 3.98
CA PHE A 189 27.04 -11.85 4.13
C PHE A 189 27.40 -12.64 2.86
N LYS A 190 28.54 -12.28 2.23
CA LYS A 190 29.05 -12.91 1.01
C LYS A 190 28.08 -12.76 -0.19
N GLY A 191 27.47 -11.59 -0.33
CA GLY A 191 26.57 -11.29 -1.43
C GLY A 191 25.16 -11.88 -1.30
N LYS A 192 24.77 -12.35 -0.10
CA LYS A 192 23.46 -12.96 0.11
C LYS A 192 22.44 -12.04 0.76
N ALA A 193 22.88 -10.95 1.34
CA ALA A 193 22.00 -10.01 2.04
C ALA A 193 22.15 -8.60 1.50
N LEU A 194 21.05 -7.89 1.47
CA LEU A 194 20.89 -6.53 1.02
C LEU A 194 19.86 -5.82 1.89
N ILE A 195 20.10 -4.55 2.22
CA ILE A 195 19.08 -3.66 2.79
C ILE A 195 18.85 -2.55 1.78
N TYR A 196 17.60 -2.27 1.50
CA TYR A 196 17.22 -1.10 0.74
C TYR A 196 16.08 -0.35 1.41
N PHE A 197 15.96 0.93 1.12
CA PHE A 197 14.88 1.78 1.58
C PHE A 197 14.51 2.77 0.48
N ASN A 198 13.24 3.10 0.44
CA ASN A 198 12.67 3.90 -0.64
C ASN A 198 11.71 4.93 -0.07
N PRO A 199 12.20 5.96 0.66
CA PRO A 199 11.33 7.00 1.19
C PRO A 199 10.50 7.61 0.07
N ASP A 200 9.22 7.83 0.36
CA ASP A 200 8.27 8.38 -0.59
C ASP A 200 7.35 9.43 0.05
N ILE A 201 6.75 10.21 -0.84
CA ILE A 201 5.71 11.19 -0.55
C ILE A 201 4.60 10.95 -1.53
N ASP A 202 3.42 10.63 -1.01
CA ASP A 202 2.21 10.41 -1.78
C ASP A 202 1.23 11.55 -1.59
N ILE A 203 0.56 11.90 -2.67
CA ILE A 203 -0.53 12.87 -2.70
C ILE A 203 -1.73 12.17 -3.33
N LEU A 204 -2.80 12.00 -2.57
CA LEU A 204 -4.01 11.34 -3.03
C LEU A 204 -5.11 12.35 -3.33
N PHE A 205 -5.70 12.22 -4.51
CA PHE A 205 -6.92 12.89 -4.92
C PHE A 205 -7.99 11.85 -5.20
N GLY A 206 -9.24 12.18 -4.89
CA GLY A 206 -10.35 11.26 -5.14
C GLY A 206 -11.71 11.90 -4.95
N ASN A 207 -12.72 11.07 -5.06
CA ASN A 207 -14.10 11.49 -4.88
C ASN A 207 -14.38 11.66 -3.38
N LEU A 208 -14.78 12.87 -3.01
CA LEU A 208 -15.25 13.24 -1.69
C LEU A 208 -16.76 13.40 -1.71
N ILE A 209 -17.42 12.91 -0.67
CA ILE A 209 -18.85 13.18 -0.45
C ILE A 209 -18.95 14.34 0.52
N SER A 210 -19.69 15.38 0.11
CA SER A 210 -20.08 16.50 0.97
C SER A 210 -21.54 16.34 1.36
N ILE A 211 -21.82 16.33 2.65
CA ILE A 211 -23.17 16.30 3.20
C ILE A 211 -23.45 17.66 3.81
N GLU A 212 -24.36 18.43 3.20
CA GLU A 212 -24.78 19.73 3.67
C GLU A 212 -26.06 19.60 4.47
N ASN A 213 -26.02 20.04 5.73
CA ASN A 213 -27.17 20.09 6.60
C ASN A 213 -28.01 21.36 6.34
N ALA A 214 -29.27 21.34 6.70
CA ALA A 214 -30.17 22.52 6.64
C ALA A 214 -29.63 23.76 7.38
N SER A 215 -28.64 23.61 8.25
CA SER A 215 -27.92 24.67 8.96
C SER A 215 -26.69 25.22 8.22
N GLY A 216 -26.41 24.74 7.00
CA GLY A 216 -25.25 25.17 6.19
C GLY A 216 -23.88 24.60 6.65
N SER A 217 -23.88 23.64 7.57
CA SER A 217 -22.65 22.93 7.95
C SER A 217 -22.36 21.81 6.98
N ASN A 218 -21.17 21.84 6.35
CA ASN A 218 -20.71 20.80 5.44
C ASN A 218 -19.89 19.75 6.17
N LYS A 219 -20.24 18.47 5.98
CA LYS A 219 -19.42 17.32 6.37
C LYS A 219 -18.87 16.66 5.12
N TYR A 220 -17.60 16.36 5.11
CA TYR A 220 -16.92 15.70 4.01
C TYR A 220 -16.59 14.26 4.39
N GLY A 221 -16.60 13.38 3.42
CA GLY A 221 -16.22 12.00 3.61
C GLY A 221 -15.76 11.35 2.32
N ASN A 222 -15.15 10.17 2.44
CA ASN A 222 -14.68 9.42 1.30
C ASN A 222 -15.85 8.83 0.50
N ALA A 223 -15.69 8.74 -0.83
CA ALA A 223 -16.65 8.08 -1.72
C ALA A 223 -16.52 6.54 -1.67
N PRO A 224 -17.16 5.80 -2.58
CA PRO A 224 -17.12 4.35 -2.66
C PRO A 224 -15.73 3.75 -2.39
N PRO A 225 -15.69 2.53 -1.82
CA PRO A 225 -16.80 1.62 -1.52
C PRO A 225 -17.51 1.95 -0.20
N PHE A 226 -17.17 3.05 0.44
CA PHE A 226 -17.55 3.41 1.81
C PHE A 226 -18.86 4.22 1.91
N SER A 227 -19.43 4.62 0.78
CA SER A 227 -20.56 5.54 0.73
C SER A 227 -21.89 4.96 1.22
N HIS A 228 -22.12 3.64 1.10
CA HIS A 228 -23.41 3.05 1.47
C HIS A 228 -23.81 3.28 2.94
N ALA A 229 -22.85 3.16 3.85
CA ALA A 229 -23.10 3.42 5.26
C ALA A 229 -23.42 4.91 5.54
N ARG A 230 -22.86 5.81 4.73
CA ARG A 230 -23.04 7.27 4.86
C ARG A 230 -24.37 7.73 4.31
N ILE A 231 -24.76 7.24 3.13
CA ILE A 231 -26.04 7.60 2.50
C ILE A 231 -27.21 7.09 3.36
N LYS A 232 -27.08 5.90 3.96
CA LYS A 232 -28.08 5.38 4.91
C LYS A 232 -28.21 6.21 6.20
N GLN A 233 -27.15 6.94 6.59
CA GLN A 233 -27.14 7.79 7.79
C GLN A 233 -27.54 9.25 7.48
N ALA A 234 -27.56 9.66 6.22
CA ALA A 234 -28.02 10.99 5.83
C ALA A 234 -29.52 11.10 6.07
N ASN A 235 -29.92 12.11 6.82
CA ASN A 235 -31.33 12.40 7.04
C ASN A 235 -31.99 12.98 5.78
N SER A 236 -33.30 12.82 5.64
CA SER A 236 -34.05 13.30 4.47
C SER A 236 -33.99 14.82 4.20
N SER A 237 -33.36 15.59 5.10
CA SER A 237 -33.12 17.03 4.97
C SER A 237 -31.69 17.40 4.59
N GLU A 238 -30.84 16.42 4.31
CA GLU A 238 -29.43 16.63 3.96
C GLU A 238 -29.25 16.51 2.44
N THR A 239 -28.48 17.43 1.87
CA THR A 239 -28.07 17.39 0.45
C THR A 239 -26.70 16.71 0.35
N VAL A 240 -26.63 15.61 -0.39
CA VAL A 240 -25.40 14.88 -0.66
C VAL A 240 -24.86 15.33 -2.02
N THR A 241 -23.63 15.81 -2.05
CA THR A 241 -22.93 16.19 -3.29
C THR A 241 -21.57 15.51 -3.37
N GLU A 242 -21.20 15.11 -4.58
CA GLU A 242 -19.86 14.56 -4.84
C GLU A 242 -18.93 15.64 -5.37
N LYS A 243 -17.67 15.61 -4.93
CA LYS A 243 -16.63 16.52 -5.37
C LYS A 243 -15.30 15.78 -5.48
N PHE A 244 -14.62 15.92 -6.62
CA PHE A 244 -13.26 15.46 -6.75
C PHE A 244 -12.29 16.47 -6.11
N GLY A 245 -11.39 16.03 -5.25
CA GLY A 245 -10.47 16.90 -4.54
C GLY A 245 -9.30 16.19 -3.89
N LEU A 246 -8.43 16.96 -3.26
CA LEU A 246 -7.30 16.48 -2.48
C LEU A 246 -7.81 15.79 -1.22
N MET A 247 -7.33 14.57 -0.97
CA MET A 247 -7.75 13.72 0.15
C MET A 247 -6.73 13.71 1.28
N ASP A 248 -5.50 13.33 0.96
CA ASP A 248 -4.43 13.22 1.96
C ASP A 248 -3.03 13.41 1.37
N PHE A 249 -2.09 13.60 2.30
CA PHE A 249 -0.67 13.45 2.06
C PHE A 249 -0.16 12.31 2.93
N GLN A 250 0.67 11.43 2.35
CA GLN A 250 1.34 10.38 3.09
C GLN A 250 2.85 10.50 2.90
N PHE A 251 3.58 10.33 4.00
CA PHE A 251 5.04 10.23 4.01
C PHE A 251 5.41 8.84 4.50
N SER A 252 6.14 8.07 3.71
CA SER A 252 6.48 6.69 4.04
C SER A 252 7.97 6.43 3.93
N ILE A 253 8.46 5.53 4.76
CA ILE A 253 9.83 5.02 4.71
C ILE A 253 9.78 3.49 4.81
N PRO A 254 9.55 2.79 3.69
CA PRO A 254 9.72 1.36 3.64
C PRO A 254 11.20 0.98 3.68
N VAL A 255 11.53 0.02 4.52
CA VAL A 255 12.87 -0.57 4.66
C VAL A 255 12.76 -2.07 4.45
N THR A 256 13.49 -2.60 3.49
CA THR A 256 13.48 -4.03 3.20
C THR A 256 14.85 -4.65 3.43
N PHE A 257 14.87 -5.71 4.21
CA PHE A 257 16.00 -6.62 4.35
C PHE A 257 15.74 -7.87 3.53
N SER A 258 16.63 -8.20 2.61
CA SER A 258 16.57 -9.42 1.80
C SER A 258 17.75 -10.33 2.11
N TYR A 259 17.47 -11.63 2.28
CA TYR A 259 18.48 -12.66 2.48
C TYR A 259 18.10 -13.92 1.73
N GLY A 260 18.77 -14.19 0.60
CA GLY A 260 18.48 -15.33 -0.24
C GLY A 260 17.04 -15.36 -0.74
N ARG A 261 16.22 -16.27 -0.21
CA ARG A 261 14.79 -16.42 -0.57
C ARG A 261 13.84 -15.70 0.38
N PHE A 262 14.36 -15.10 1.42
CA PHE A 262 13.58 -14.41 2.44
C PHE A 262 13.71 -12.90 2.29
N SER A 263 12.60 -12.17 2.45
CA SER A 263 12.58 -10.73 2.56
C SER A 263 11.70 -10.31 3.73
N LEU A 264 12.17 -9.35 4.49
CA LEU A 264 11.44 -8.71 5.57
C LEU A 264 11.34 -7.22 5.25
N GLU A 265 10.13 -6.72 5.15
CA GLU A 265 9.83 -5.31 4.92
C GLU A 265 9.18 -4.72 6.16
N ALA A 266 9.66 -3.56 6.57
CA ALA A 266 9.07 -2.74 7.61
C ALA A 266 8.85 -1.34 7.05
N GLU A 267 7.68 -0.80 7.26
CA GLU A 267 7.31 0.54 6.80
C GLU A 267 6.81 1.39 7.97
N ALA A 268 7.25 2.63 8.01
CA ALA A 268 6.71 3.69 8.84
C ALA A 268 6.09 4.75 7.94
N SER A 269 4.83 5.06 8.15
CA SER A 269 4.13 6.09 7.39
C SER A 269 3.49 7.11 8.32
N TYR A 270 3.38 8.36 7.85
CA TYR A 270 2.64 9.43 8.51
C TYR A 270 1.59 9.98 7.55
N LEU A 271 0.33 9.88 7.94
CA LEU A 271 -0.81 10.36 7.16
C LEU A 271 -1.29 11.72 7.66
N LEU A 272 -1.57 12.60 6.70
CA LEU A 272 -2.16 13.93 6.89
C LEU A 272 -3.41 14.04 6.02
N PRO A 273 -4.59 13.62 6.50
CA PRO A 273 -5.84 13.83 5.78
C PRO A 273 -6.16 15.32 5.70
N VAL A 274 -6.68 15.75 4.55
CA VAL A 274 -7.05 17.16 4.32
C VAL A 274 -8.47 17.46 4.83
N TYR A 275 -9.24 16.40 5.12
CA TYR A 275 -10.59 16.50 5.67
C TYR A 275 -10.77 15.50 6.81
N SER A 276 -11.74 15.78 7.70
CA SER A 276 -12.11 14.88 8.77
C SER A 276 -13.41 14.16 8.40
N ASP A 277 -13.39 12.82 8.46
CA ASP A 277 -14.57 12.02 8.18
C ASP A 277 -15.44 11.90 9.44
N PRO A 278 -16.69 12.36 9.41
CA PRO A 278 -17.54 12.31 10.60
C PRO A 278 -18.02 10.90 10.98
N TYR A 279 -17.84 9.90 10.10
CA TYR A 279 -18.37 8.54 10.28
C TYR A 279 -17.28 7.50 10.49
N TYR A 280 -16.06 7.76 10.04
CA TYR A 280 -14.93 6.87 10.20
C TYR A 280 -13.81 7.55 10.98
N PRO A 281 -13.08 6.80 11.81
CA PRO A 281 -11.91 7.35 12.48
C PRO A 281 -10.94 7.93 11.47
N ASP A 282 -10.47 9.16 11.70
CA ASP A 282 -9.43 9.76 10.88
C ASP A 282 -8.18 8.88 10.93
N PRO A 283 -7.61 8.49 9.79
CA PRO A 283 -6.37 7.74 9.76
C PRO A 283 -5.14 8.63 10.02
N GLU A 284 -5.32 9.78 10.67
CA GLU A 284 -4.24 10.73 10.95
C GLU A 284 -3.17 10.14 11.85
N GLY A 285 -1.93 10.46 11.54
CA GLY A 285 -0.78 10.12 12.37
C GLY A 285 0.05 8.96 11.86
N PHE A 286 0.85 8.41 12.77
CA PHE A 286 1.75 7.32 12.43
C PHE A 286 1.02 6.00 12.27
N THR A 287 1.32 5.39 11.16
CA THR A 287 0.88 4.04 10.86
C THR A 287 2.08 3.15 10.58
N PHE A 288 2.03 1.79 10.76
CA PHE A 288 3.19 0.90 10.80
C PHE A 288 2.89 -0.48 10.20
N TYR A 289 3.74 -1.04 9.37
CA TYR A 289 3.56 -2.30 8.67
C TYR A 289 4.81 -3.19 8.71
N LEU A 290 4.62 -4.46 8.89
CA LEU A 290 5.64 -5.48 8.80
C LEU A 290 5.18 -6.59 7.88
N ASN A 291 5.99 -6.93 6.90
CA ASN A 291 5.70 -7.99 5.96
C ASN A 291 6.90 -8.93 5.82
N ALA A 292 6.68 -10.21 5.92
CA ALA A 292 7.69 -11.23 5.69
C ALA A 292 7.30 -12.05 4.47
N LEU A 293 8.18 -12.11 3.47
CA LEU A 293 8.00 -12.80 2.20
C LEU A 293 9.02 -13.93 2.07
N PHE A 294 8.57 -15.04 1.54
CA PHE A 294 9.41 -16.18 1.23
C PHE A 294 9.19 -16.63 -0.21
N LYS A 295 10.26 -16.65 -1.01
CA LYS A 295 10.27 -17.18 -2.37
C LYS A 295 10.40 -18.70 -2.31
N ILE A 296 9.40 -19.43 -2.80
CA ILE A 296 9.37 -20.89 -2.82
C ILE A 296 10.23 -21.40 -3.98
N PHE A 297 10.04 -20.84 -5.18
CA PHE A 297 10.86 -21.12 -6.38
C PHE A 297 10.92 -19.93 -7.31
#